data_d04a7229fa5043255c81398c38293bff
#
_entry.id   d04a7229fa5043255c81398c38293bff
#
_cell.length_a   1.000
_cell.length_b   1.000
_cell.length_c   1.000
_cell.angle_alpha   90.00
_cell.angle_beta   90.00
_cell.angle_gamma   90.00
#
_symmetry.space_group_name_H-M   'P 1'
#
loop_
_entity.id
_entity.type
_entity.pdbx_description
1 polymer ?
#
loop_
_entity_poly.entity_id
_entity_poly.type
_entity_poly.pdbx_seq_one_letter_code
_entity_poly.pdbx_strand_id
1 'polypeptide(L)'
;MSSLNNSTAQNSASDEARDIAAAAKAWSQSEALLNDASVALVVLDELNIALKYQYVDLDRVIKAVQSRPSQQHVVITGRGAPQALIDIADTVTEMQVIKHAYQAGVKAQKGVEL
;
A
#
# COMPACT_ATOMS: atom_id res chain seq x y z
N MET A 1 -4.39 -25.98 27.84
CA MET A 1 -3.21 -25.56 27.12
C MET A 1 -3.50 -25.35 25.66
N SER A 2 -4.04 -26.35 25.03
CA SER A 2 -4.35 -26.24 23.62
C SER A 2 -5.36 -25.14 23.30
N SER A 3 -6.28 -24.83 24.21
CA SER A 3 -7.27 -23.80 23.97
C SER A 3 -6.65 -22.41 23.82
N LEU A 4 -5.59 -22.10 24.57
CA LEU A 4 -4.90 -20.83 24.45
C LEU A 4 -4.18 -20.71 23.11
N ASN A 5 -3.49 -21.77 22.69
CA ASN A 5 -2.81 -21.78 21.41
C ASN A 5 -3.80 -21.71 20.25
N ASN A 6 -4.91 -22.43 20.36
CA ASN A 6 -5.96 -22.40 19.34
C ASN A 6 -6.58 -21.01 19.22
N SER A 7 -6.80 -20.35 20.36
CA SER A 7 -7.33 -18.98 20.37
C SER A 7 -6.38 -18.00 19.67
N THR A 8 -5.07 -18.12 19.91
CA THR A 8 -4.07 -17.29 19.28
C THR A 8 -4.06 -17.53 17.76
N ALA A 9 -4.08 -18.78 17.32
CA ALA A 9 -4.11 -19.12 15.90
C ALA A 9 -5.37 -18.61 15.21
N GLN A 10 -6.53 -18.71 15.87
CA GLN A 10 -7.79 -18.20 15.34
C GLN A 10 -7.77 -16.68 15.23
N ASN A 11 -7.20 -15.98 16.20
CA ASN A 11 -7.09 -14.53 16.16
C ASN A 11 -6.18 -14.07 15.02
N SER A 12 -5.05 -14.74 14.82
CA SER A 12 -4.15 -14.44 13.71
C SER A 12 -4.82 -14.65 12.36
N ALA A 13 -5.56 -15.75 12.19
CA ALA A 13 -6.27 -16.02 10.95
C ALA A 13 -7.38 -15.01 10.71
N SER A 14 -8.11 -14.60 11.77
CA SER A 14 -9.16 -13.57 11.67
C SER A 14 -8.57 -12.22 11.32
N ASP A 15 -7.43 -11.86 11.88
CA ASP A 15 -6.74 -10.60 11.58
C ASP A 15 -6.25 -10.58 10.14
N GLU A 16 -5.67 -11.67 9.66
CA GLU A 16 -5.25 -11.78 8.27
C GLU A 16 -6.42 -11.70 7.29
N ALA A 17 -7.53 -12.39 7.58
CA ALA A 17 -8.72 -12.32 6.76
C ALA A 17 -9.28 -10.90 6.72
N ARG A 18 -9.23 -10.19 7.82
CA ARG A 18 -9.67 -8.80 7.92
C ARG A 18 -8.77 -7.88 7.11
N ASP A 19 -7.46 -8.11 7.17
CA ASP A 19 -6.49 -7.33 6.39
C ASP A 19 -6.67 -7.56 4.89
N ILE A 20 -6.91 -8.79 4.47
CA ILE A 20 -7.18 -9.12 3.07
C ILE A 20 -8.46 -8.42 2.60
N ALA A 21 -9.53 -8.48 3.40
CA ALA A 21 -10.79 -7.83 3.05
C ALA A 21 -10.67 -6.31 2.99
N ALA A 22 -9.92 -5.72 3.93
CA ALA A 22 -9.67 -4.28 3.94
C ALA A 22 -8.85 -3.86 2.72
N ALA A 23 -7.84 -4.62 2.36
CA ALA A 23 -7.03 -4.36 1.17
C ALA A 23 -7.85 -4.46 -0.11
N ALA A 24 -8.71 -5.46 -0.22
CA ALA A 24 -9.59 -5.63 -1.38
C ALA A 24 -10.55 -4.47 -1.52
N LYS A 25 -11.14 -4.00 -0.43
CA LYS A 25 -12.03 -2.84 -0.42
C LYS A 25 -11.30 -1.57 -0.81
N ALA A 26 -10.13 -1.34 -0.22
CA ALA A 26 -9.32 -0.18 -0.53
C ALA A 26 -8.89 -0.18 -2.00
N TRP A 27 -8.52 -1.34 -2.54
CA TRP A 27 -8.16 -1.46 -3.95
C TRP A 27 -9.35 -1.17 -4.86
N SER A 28 -10.53 -1.68 -4.55
CA SER A 28 -11.73 -1.39 -5.35
C SER A 28 -12.02 0.11 -5.40
N GLN A 29 -11.88 0.82 -4.29
CA GLN A 29 -12.04 2.27 -4.23
C GLN A 29 -10.96 2.97 -5.05
N SER A 30 -9.72 2.52 -4.96
CA SER A 30 -8.59 3.07 -5.71
C SER A 30 -8.77 2.85 -7.22
N GLU A 31 -9.22 1.68 -7.62
CA GLU A 31 -9.47 1.34 -9.01
C GLU A 31 -10.55 2.24 -9.61
N ALA A 32 -11.60 2.54 -8.84
CA ALA A 32 -12.64 3.48 -9.26
C ALA A 32 -12.08 4.88 -9.47
N LEU A 33 -11.20 5.35 -8.58
CA LEU A 33 -10.52 6.64 -8.73
C LEU A 33 -9.62 6.68 -9.96
N LEU A 34 -8.90 5.60 -10.22
CA LEU A 34 -8.01 5.49 -11.39
C LEU A 34 -8.79 5.49 -12.70
N ASN A 35 -10.06 5.14 -12.70
CA ASN A 35 -10.93 5.18 -13.87
C ASN A 35 -11.69 6.50 -14.03
N ASP A 36 -11.60 7.38 -13.05
CA ASP A 36 -12.39 8.62 -13.02
C ASP A 36 -11.59 9.77 -13.65
N ALA A 37 -12.00 10.21 -14.82
CA ALA A 37 -11.34 11.27 -15.56
C ALA A 37 -11.40 12.64 -14.86
N SER A 38 -12.28 12.82 -13.89
CA SER A 38 -12.36 14.07 -13.11
C SER A 38 -11.32 14.12 -11.98
N VAL A 39 -10.67 13.00 -11.67
CA VAL A 39 -9.65 12.93 -10.62
C VAL A 39 -8.29 13.19 -11.23
N ALA A 40 -7.63 14.27 -10.81
CA ALA A 40 -6.35 14.69 -11.37
C ALA A 40 -5.15 13.98 -10.74
N LEU A 41 -5.27 13.53 -9.50
CA LEU A 41 -4.18 12.89 -8.76
C LEU A 41 -4.74 11.78 -7.87
N VAL A 42 -4.13 10.60 -7.96
CA VAL A 42 -4.41 9.47 -7.06
C VAL A 42 -3.12 9.12 -6.33
N VAL A 43 -3.19 9.05 -5.02
CA VAL A 43 -2.08 8.61 -4.17
C VAL A 43 -2.43 7.25 -3.58
N LEU A 44 -1.64 6.24 -3.92
CA LEU A 44 -1.80 4.87 -3.43
C LEU A 44 -0.74 4.63 -2.35
N ASP A 45 -1.07 5.08 -1.14
CA ASP A 45 -0.15 5.03 -0.02
C ASP A 45 0.02 3.60 0.49
N GLU A 46 1.29 3.19 0.66
CA GLU A 46 1.66 1.86 1.16
C GLU A 46 1.17 0.70 0.28
N LEU A 47 0.86 0.94 -0.99
CA LEU A 47 0.39 -0.12 -1.90
C LEU A 47 1.42 -1.24 -2.04
N ASN A 48 2.72 -0.91 -2.01
CA ASN A 48 3.78 -1.91 -2.18
C ASN A 48 3.73 -3.00 -1.12
N ILE A 49 3.27 -2.68 0.10
CA ILE A 49 3.12 -3.66 1.17
C ILE A 49 2.00 -4.65 0.84
N ALA A 50 0.86 -4.15 0.38
CA ALA A 50 -0.27 -5.00 -0.01
C ALA A 50 0.11 -5.92 -1.17
N LEU A 51 0.91 -5.44 -2.11
CA LEU A 51 1.42 -6.25 -3.23
C LEU A 51 2.40 -7.32 -2.76
N LYS A 52 3.27 -6.98 -1.80
CA LYS A 52 4.23 -7.94 -1.23
C LYS A 52 3.52 -9.13 -0.59
N TYR A 53 2.45 -8.88 0.14
CA TYR A 53 1.68 -9.93 0.79
C TYR A 53 0.62 -10.55 -0.12
N GLN A 54 0.54 -10.13 -1.38
CA GLN A 54 -0.41 -10.62 -2.37
C GLN A 54 -1.88 -10.40 -1.97
N TYR A 55 -2.13 -9.38 -1.19
CA TYR A 55 -3.50 -8.96 -0.84
C TYR A 55 -4.20 -8.27 -2.00
N VAL A 56 -3.41 -7.73 -2.92
CA VAL A 56 -3.89 -7.09 -4.15
C VAL A 56 -3.11 -7.70 -5.32
N ASP A 57 -3.80 -7.97 -6.42
CA ASP A 57 -3.18 -8.55 -7.60
C ASP A 57 -2.36 -7.50 -8.37
N LEU A 58 -1.07 -7.79 -8.55
CA LEU A 58 -0.15 -6.90 -9.24
C LEU A 58 -0.59 -6.62 -10.68
N ASP A 59 -1.05 -7.63 -11.41
CA ASP A 59 -1.47 -7.45 -12.79
C ASP A 59 -2.68 -6.51 -12.91
N ARG A 60 -3.62 -6.58 -11.95
CA ARG A 60 -4.74 -5.64 -11.89
C ARG A 60 -4.28 -4.22 -11.64
N VAL A 61 -3.30 -4.04 -10.75
CA VAL A 61 -2.74 -2.73 -10.46
C VAL A 61 -2.07 -2.15 -11.70
N ILE A 62 -1.22 -2.92 -12.35
CA ILE A 62 -0.53 -2.50 -13.58
C ILE A 62 -1.54 -2.08 -14.65
N LYS A 63 -2.56 -2.89 -14.87
CA LYS A 63 -3.59 -2.61 -15.86
C LYS A 63 -4.35 -1.32 -15.53
N ALA A 64 -4.74 -1.13 -14.28
CA ALA A 64 -5.47 0.06 -13.86
C ALA A 64 -4.63 1.32 -14.01
N VAL A 65 -3.36 1.26 -13.63
CA VAL A 65 -2.44 2.40 -13.73
C VAL A 65 -2.19 2.76 -15.21
N GLN A 66 -1.95 1.77 -16.05
CA GLN A 66 -1.67 2.00 -17.46
C GLN A 66 -2.88 2.49 -18.24
N SER A 67 -4.09 2.11 -17.83
CA SER A 67 -5.32 2.51 -18.53
C SER A 67 -6.01 3.72 -17.91
N ARG A 68 -5.37 4.38 -16.94
CA ARG A 68 -5.92 5.60 -16.34
C ARG A 68 -6.06 6.72 -17.36
N PRO A 69 -6.93 7.71 -17.11
CA PRO A 69 -7.04 8.90 -17.97
C PRO A 69 -5.70 9.60 -18.16
N SER A 70 -5.44 10.12 -19.36
CA SER A 70 -4.12 10.64 -19.75
C SER A 70 -3.63 11.83 -18.91
N GLN A 71 -4.55 12.59 -18.33
CA GLN A 71 -4.21 13.74 -17.50
C GLN A 71 -4.11 13.40 -16.02
N GLN A 72 -4.38 12.18 -15.64
CA GLN A 72 -4.35 11.76 -14.26
C GLN A 72 -2.93 11.37 -13.85
N HIS A 73 -2.48 11.90 -12.73
CA HIS A 73 -1.20 11.54 -12.10
C HIS A 73 -1.42 10.50 -11.01
N VAL A 74 -0.47 9.59 -10.87
CA VAL A 74 -0.51 8.54 -9.85
C VAL A 74 0.81 8.53 -9.08
N VAL A 75 0.72 8.50 -7.76
CA VAL A 75 1.86 8.34 -6.86
C VAL A 75 1.64 7.06 -6.06
N ILE A 76 2.61 6.18 -6.08
CA ILE A 76 2.59 4.93 -5.33
C ILE A 76 3.74 4.96 -4.34
N THR A 77 3.45 4.70 -3.07
CA THR A 77 4.47 4.69 -2.02
C THR A 77 4.55 3.32 -1.36
N GLY A 78 5.64 3.12 -0.61
CA GLY A 78 5.87 1.91 0.17
C GLY A 78 7.23 1.30 -0.11
N ARG A 79 7.62 0.37 0.75
CA ARG A 79 8.90 -0.33 0.62
C ARG A 79 8.80 -1.46 -0.39
N GLY A 80 9.89 -1.69 -1.11
CA GLY A 80 10.02 -2.86 -1.96
C GLY A 80 9.07 -2.87 -3.14
N ALA A 81 9.07 -1.79 -3.92
CA ALA A 81 8.25 -1.72 -5.13
C ALA A 81 8.58 -2.91 -6.06
N PRO A 82 7.56 -3.62 -6.57
CA PRO A 82 7.79 -4.67 -7.54
C PRO A 82 8.44 -4.12 -8.81
N GLN A 83 9.32 -4.91 -9.42
CA GLN A 83 10.01 -4.49 -10.64
C GLN A 83 9.03 -4.09 -11.74
N ALA A 84 7.90 -4.78 -11.86
CA ALA A 84 6.89 -4.47 -12.87
C ALA A 84 6.30 -3.06 -12.71
N LEU A 85 6.16 -2.56 -11.48
CA LEU A 85 5.74 -1.17 -11.24
C LEU A 85 6.86 -0.19 -11.57
N ILE A 86 8.09 -0.51 -11.20
CA ILE A 86 9.25 0.32 -11.53
C ILE A 86 9.35 0.48 -13.05
N ASP A 87 9.15 -0.60 -13.79
CA ASP A 87 9.27 -0.59 -15.25
C ASP A 87 8.27 0.33 -15.94
N ILE A 88 7.07 0.49 -15.37
CA ILE A 88 6.04 1.36 -15.98
C ILE A 88 6.02 2.78 -15.40
N ALA A 89 6.77 3.05 -14.34
CA ALA A 89 6.81 4.37 -13.72
C ALA A 89 7.65 5.34 -14.56
N ASP A 90 7.21 6.59 -14.63
CA ASP A 90 7.98 7.66 -15.26
C ASP A 90 9.14 8.10 -14.38
N THR A 91 8.93 8.09 -13.07
CA THR A 91 9.92 8.49 -12.07
C THR A 91 9.88 7.54 -10.90
N VAL A 92 11.05 7.08 -10.47
CA VAL A 92 11.20 6.25 -9.26
C VAL A 92 12.20 6.91 -8.34
N THR A 93 11.81 7.11 -7.10
CA THR A 93 12.65 7.74 -6.08
C THR A 93 12.75 6.80 -4.89
N GLU A 94 13.97 6.54 -4.44
CA GLU A 94 14.21 5.83 -3.21
C GLU A 94 14.60 6.85 -2.13
N MET A 95 13.85 6.84 -1.02
CA MET A 95 14.09 7.75 0.08
C MET A 95 14.94 7.06 1.13
N GLN A 96 16.01 7.72 1.55
CA GLN A 96 16.89 7.26 2.61
C GLN A 96 16.65 8.05 3.88
N VAL A 97 16.68 7.37 5.02
CA VAL A 97 16.68 8.04 6.31
C VAL A 97 18.09 8.53 6.63
N ILE A 98 18.30 9.84 6.48
CA ILE A 98 19.56 10.45 6.89
C ILE A 98 19.58 10.66 8.41
N LYS A 99 18.42 11.12 8.96
CA LYS A 99 18.27 11.32 10.40
C LYS A 99 16.81 11.09 10.76
N HIS A 100 16.54 10.07 11.57
CA HIS A 100 15.21 9.78 12.05
C HIS A 100 15.04 10.40 13.44
N ALA A 101 13.91 11.04 13.71
CA ALA A 101 13.65 11.70 14.98
C ALA A 101 13.76 10.74 16.18
N TYR A 102 13.29 9.51 16.04
CA TYR A 102 13.39 8.50 17.08
C TYR A 102 14.85 8.12 17.38
N GLN A 103 15.67 7.93 16.34
CA GLN A 103 17.10 7.62 16.49
C GLN A 103 17.87 8.80 17.09
N ALA A 104 17.39 10.01 16.91
CA ALA A 104 17.96 11.21 17.49
C ALA A 104 17.49 11.48 18.93
N GLY A 105 16.70 10.56 19.53
CA GLY A 105 16.21 10.69 20.88
C GLY A 105 14.90 11.48 21.02
N VAL A 106 14.28 11.85 19.92
CA VAL A 106 12.99 12.53 19.93
C VAL A 106 11.88 11.48 19.97
N LYS A 107 11.02 11.56 20.98
CA LYS A 107 9.90 10.64 21.12
C LYS A 107 8.82 10.93 20.08
N ALA A 108 8.22 9.86 19.56
CA ALA A 108 7.08 9.99 18.67
C ALA A 108 5.91 10.67 19.41
N GLN A 109 5.22 11.56 18.70
CA GLN A 109 4.06 12.26 19.21
C GLN A 109 2.84 11.84 18.41
N LYS A 110 1.69 11.73 19.10
CA LYS A 110 0.45 11.37 18.44
C LYS A 110 0.11 12.39 17.34
N GLY A 111 -0.04 11.90 16.12
CA GLY A 111 -0.36 12.73 14.96
C GLY A 111 0.85 13.38 14.28
N VAL A 112 2.07 13.14 14.78
CA VAL A 112 3.32 13.72 14.23
C VAL A 112 4.36 12.64 13.95
N GLU A 113 3.98 11.39 13.93
CA GLU A 113 4.88 10.27 13.69
C GLU A 113 5.31 10.20 12.21
N LEU A 114 6.56 9.85 12.04
CA LEU A 114 7.15 9.69 10.71
C LEU A 114 7.20 8.23 10.26
#